data_0955a227698b59a93f9c38dd6ff423c4
#
_entry.id   0955a227698b59a93f9c38dd6ff423c4
#
_cell.length_a   1.000
_cell.length_b   1.000
_cell.length_c   1.000
_cell.angle_alpha   90.00
_cell.angle_beta   90.00
_cell.angle_gamma   90.00
#
_symmetry.space_group_name_H-M   'P 1'
#
loop_
_entity.id
_entity.type
_entity.pdbx_description
1 polymer ?
#
loop_
_entity_poly.entity_id
_entity_poly.type
_entity_poly.pdbx_seq_one_letter_code
_entity_poly.pdbx_strand_id
1 'polypeptide(L)'
;MQINLIYARAANGVIGKDNTMPWHLPEDMAHFKQLTNGWPVIMGRKTWDSLPPKFRPLPGRVNIVITRQTDWTADGATALPSLAQALAFCHASSEVWVIGGAQIYALAEPLAHRAEVTEIQHDFDGDAFAPVLGPAWVEAGREDRVSAKGLAFSFVTYYQHPKSTNNTGN
;
A
#
# COMPACT_ATOMS: atom_id res chain seq x y z
N MET A 1 -12.40 10.89 -5.36
CA MET A 1 -11.85 9.60 -4.90
C MET A 1 -10.65 9.85 -4.00
N GLN A 2 -10.63 9.26 -2.85
CA GLN A 2 -9.50 9.32 -1.92
C GLN A 2 -8.53 8.18 -2.23
N ILE A 3 -7.27 8.51 -2.49
CA ILE A 3 -6.21 7.55 -2.76
C ILE A 3 -5.38 7.38 -1.50
N ASN A 4 -5.32 6.16 -0.97
CA ASN A 4 -4.63 5.83 0.27
C ASN A 4 -3.47 4.88 0.00
N LEU A 5 -2.35 5.12 0.67
CA LEU A 5 -1.25 4.17 0.78
C LEU A 5 -1.37 3.42 2.10
N ILE A 6 -1.01 2.15 2.12
CA ILE A 6 -0.88 1.37 3.35
C ILE A 6 0.35 0.48 3.26
N TYR A 7 1.22 0.60 4.26
CA TYR A 7 2.43 -0.23 4.36
C TYR A 7 2.94 -0.29 5.78
N ALA A 8 3.72 -1.33 6.06
CA ALA A 8 4.55 -1.42 7.25
C ALA A 8 6.02 -1.23 6.85
N ARG A 9 6.78 -0.53 7.66
CA ARG A 9 8.20 -0.29 7.43
C ARG A 9 9.01 -0.49 8.69
N ALA A 10 10.21 -1.05 8.53
CA ALA A 10 11.22 -1.08 9.58
C ALA A 10 11.78 0.34 9.85
N ALA A 11 12.49 0.51 10.97
CA ALA A 11 13.13 1.77 11.32
C ALA A 11 14.09 2.27 10.22
N ASN A 12 14.80 1.34 9.57
CA ASN A 12 15.68 1.63 8.43
C ASN A 12 14.98 1.73 7.07
N GLY A 13 13.66 1.71 7.02
CA GLY A 13 12.88 1.90 5.79
C GLY A 13 12.54 0.64 5.01
N VAL A 14 13.00 -0.54 5.43
CA VAL A 14 12.72 -1.81 4.74
C VAL A 14 11.25 -2.14 4.82
N ILE A 15 10.66 -2.54 3.68
CA ILE A 15 9.28 -3.04 3.58
C ILE A 15 9.21 -4.49 3.11
N GLY A 16 10.30 -5.04 2.60
CA GLY A 16 10.35 -6.41 2.12
C GLY A 16 11.75 -6.93 1.91
N LYS A 17 11.84 -8.26 1.89
CA LYS A 17 13.03 -9.03 1.54
C LYS A 17 12.61 -10.27 0.78
N ASP A 18 13.22 -10.50 -0.39
CA ASP A 18 12.91 -11.66 -1.24
C ASP A 18 11.39 -11.80 -1.50
N ASN A 19 10.72 -10.68 -1.79
CA ASN A 19 9.29 -10.58 -2.02
C ASN A 19 8.39 -11.00 -0.83
N THR A 20 8.92 -10.97 0.38
CA THR A 20 8.18 -11.24 1.63
C THR A 20 8.49 -10.17 2.68
N MET A 21 7.65 -10.07 3.71
CA MET A 21 7.93 -9.21 4.85
C MET A 21 8.88 -9.93 5.82
N PRO A 22 9.99 -9.31 6.26
CA PRO A 22 10.97 -9.96 7.14
C PRO A 22 10.53 -10.08 8.60
N TRP A 23 9.37 -9.57 8.96
CA TRP A 23 8.79 -9.67 10.30
C TRP A 23 7.46 -10.42 10.27
N HIS A 24 7.05 -10.86 11.45
CA HIS A 24 5.74 -11.44 11.69
C HIS A 24 4.98 -10.57 12.70
N LEU A 25 3.93 -9.89 12.26
CA LEU A 25 3.17 -8.94 13.05
C LEU A 25 1.67 -9.13 12.81
N PRO A 26 1.02 -10.11 13.49
CA PRO A 26 -0.41 -10.39 13.28
C PRO A 26 -1.32 -9.20 13.53
N GLU A 27 -0.94 -8.32 14.46
CA GLU A 27 -1.69 -7.09 14.76
C GLU A 27 -1.76 -6.17 13.54
N ASP A 28 -0.68 -6.12 12.75
CA ASP A 28 -0.65 -5.33 11.51
C ASP A 28 -1.49 -5.95 10.40
N MET A 29 -1.50 -7.26 10.30
CA MET A 29 -2.37 -7.97 9.34
C MET A 29 -3.84 -7.71 9.62
N ALA A 30 -4.24 -7.70 10.90
CA ALA A 30 -5.61 -7.38 11.31
C ALA A 30 -5.96 -5.92 11.00
N HIS A 31 -5.04 -4.99 11.25
CA HIS A 31 -5.18 -3.58 10.94
C HIS A 31 -5.35 -3.34 9.43
N PHE A 32 -4.52 -3.98 8.62
CA PHE A 32 -4.62 -3.94 7.16
C PHE A 32 -5.99 -4.41 6.67
N LYS A 33 -6.47 -5.55 7.15
CA LYS A 33 -7.77 -6.09 6.79
C LYS A 33 -8.90 -5.14 7.16
N GLN A 34 -8.85 -4.58 8.37
CA GLN A 34 -9.88 -3.65 8.86
C GLN A 34 -9.98 -2.40 8.00
N LEU A 35 -8.84 -1.80 7.63
CA LEU A 35 -8.82 -0.56 6.86
C LEU A 35 -9.20 -0.75 5.40
N THR A 36 -8.79 -1.86 4.78
CA THR A 36 -9.01 -2.08 3.34
C THR A 36 -10.30 -2.81 3.02
N ASN A 37 -10.97 -3.38 4.01
CA ASN A 37 -12.16 -4.21 3.80
C ASN A 37 -13.25 -3.45 3.03
N GLY A 38 -13.76 -4.08 1.96
CA GLY A 38 -14.82 -3.51 1.12
C GLY A 38 -14.34 -2.49 0.07
N TRP A 39 -13.06 -2.13 0.05
CA TRP A 39 -12.49 -1.16 -0.88
C TRP A 39 -11.64 -1.84 -1.96
N PRO A 40 -11.52 -1.24 -3.15
CA PRO A 40 -10.55 -1.71 -4.14
C PRO A 40 -9.12 -1.62 -3.60
N VAL A 41 -8.33 -2.66 -3.87
CA VAL A 41 -6.89 -2.70 -3.58
C VAL A 41 -6.09 -2.78 -4.87
N ILE A 42 -5.06 -1.97 -4.97
CA ILE A 42 -4.19 -1.85 -6.14
C ILE A 42 -2.80 -2.30 -5.74
N MET A 43 -2.23 -3.21 -6.52
CA MET A 43 -0.92 -3.79 -6.25
C MET A 43 -0.15 -4.07 -7.54
N GLY A 44 1.17 -4.19 -7.44
CA GLY A 44 1.99 -4.74 -8.51
C GLY A 44 1.90 -6.27 -8.52
N ARG A 45 2.30 -6.88 -9.66
CA ARG A 45 2.26 -8.34 -9.84
C ARG A 45 3.07 -9.09 -8.78
N LYS A 46 4.25 -8.61 -8.42
CA LYS A 46 5.07 -9.25 -7.38
C LYS A 46 4.40 -9.28 -6.02
N THR A 47 3.65 -8.24 -5.67
CA THR A 47 2.84 -8.23 -4.45
C THR A 47 1.73 -9.27 -4.51
N TRP A 48 1.05 -9.39 -5.65
CA TRP A 48 0.07 -10.46 -5.86
C TRP A 48 0.70 -11.84 -5.65
N ASP A 49 1.88 -12.08 -6.25
CA ASP A 49 2.59 -13.36 -6.12
C ASP A 49 3.02 -13.66 -4.68
N SER A 50 3.24 -12.62 -3.86
CA SER A 50 3.63 -12.76 -2.44
C SER A 50 2.45 -13.13 -1.52
N LEU A 51 1.22 -12.95 -1.96
CA LEU A 51 0.04 -13.31 -1.17
C LEU A 51 -0.10 -14.83 -1.08
N PRO A 52 -0.38 -15.39 0.11
CA PRO A 52 -0.68 -16.82 0.21
C PRO A 52 -1.83 -17.21 -0.71
N PRO A 53 -1.80 -18.39 -1.37
CA PRO A 53 -2.84 -18.80 -2.33
C PRO A 53 -4.27 -18.71 -1.78
N LYS A 54 -4.48 -19.01 -0.50
CA LYS A 54 -5.81 -18.91 0.14
C LYS A 54 -6.29 -17.48 0.36
N PHE A 55 -5.40 -16.48 0.25
CA PHE A 55 -5.71 -15.06 0.33
C PHE A 55 -5.59 -14.33 -1.00
N ARG A 56 -5.53 -15.05 -2.10
CA ARG A 56 -5.52 -14.54 -3.47
C ARG A 56 -6.79 -15.00 -4.21
N PRO A 57 -7.71 -14.10 -4.53
CA PRO A 57 -7.73 -12.66 -4.24
C PRO A 57 -7.98 -12.37 -2.76
N LEU A 58 -7.61 -11.15 -2.32
CA LEU A 58 -7.99 -10.67 -1.00
C LEU A 58 -9.51 -10.59 -0.92
N PRO A 59 -10.17 -11.30 0.03
CA PRO A 59 -11.61 -11.45 0.03
C PRO A 59 -12.34 -10.12 0.35
N GLY A 60 -13.53 -9.95 -0.25
CA GLY A 60 -14.38 -8.78 -0.01
C GLY A 60 -13.89 -7.48 -0.66
N ARG A 61 -12.89 -7.54 -1.54
CA ARG A 61 -12.26 -6.39 -2.18
C ARG A 61 -12.08 -6.66 -3.66
N VAL A 62 -12.18 -5.62 -4.49
CA VAL A 62 -11.77 -5.70 -5.89
C VAL A 62 -10.24 -5.66 -5.92
N ASN A 63 -9.61 -6.70 -6.47
CA ASN A 63 -8.16 -6.82 -6.55
C ASN A 63 -7.70 -6.40 -7.94
N ILE A 64 -6.91 -5.33 -8.00
CA ILE A 64 -6.37 -4.78 -9.23
C ILE A 64 -4.86 -4.97 -9.21
N VAL A 65 -4.34 -5.63 -10.25
CA VAL A 65 -2.91 -5.92 -10.40
C VAL A 65 -2.34 -5.13 -11.57
N ILE A 66 -1.36 -4.30 -11.30
CA ILE A 66 -0.64 -3.55 -12.33
C ILE A 66 0.47 -4.42 -12.87
N THR A 67 0.42 -4.70 -14.17
CA THR A 67 1.46 -5.45 -14.88
C THR A 67 1.57 -5.00 -16.33
N ARG A 68 2.80 -4.95 -16.85
CA ARG A 68 3.06 -4.71 -18.27
C ARG A 68 2.96 -5.99 -19.12
N GLN A 69 2.80 -7.13 -18.48
CA GLN A 69 2.61 -8.41 -19.17
C GLN A 69 1.17 -8.50 -19.68
N THR A 70 0.99 -8.33 -20.98
CA THR A 70 -0.33 -8.25 -21.63
C THR A 70 -1.13 -9.56 -21.58
N ASP A 71 -0.47 -10.68 -21.40
CA ASP A 71 -1.04 -12.04 -21.33
C ASP A 71 -1.19 -12.55 -19.88
N TRP A 72 -0.79 -11.74 -18.89
CA TRP A 72 -0.91 -12.15 -17.50
C TRP A 72 -2.37 -12.09 -17.05
N THR A 73 -2.84 -13.18 -16.48
CA THR A 73 -4.17 -13.30 -15.86
C THR A 73 -4.07 -14.11 -14.58
N ALA A 74 -4.99 -13.85 -13.64
CA ALA A 74 -5.18 -14.69 -12.47
C ALA A 74 -6.64 -14.59 -12.02
N ASP A 75 -7.17 -15.69 -11.46
CA ASP A 75 -8.53 -15.74 -10.97
C ASP A 75 -8.72 -14.72 -9.83
N GLY A 76 -9.77 -13.89 -9.98
CA GLY A 76 -10.10 -12.86 -9.01
C GLY A 76 -9.27 -11.58 -9.10
N ALA A 77 -8.36 -11.47 -10.09
CA ALA A 77 -7.58 -10.27 -10.35
C ALA A 77 -8.06 -9.57 -11.62
N THR A 78 -8.11 -8.25 -11.57
CA THR A 78 -8.23 -7.39 -12.75
C THR A 78 -6.84 -6.86 -13.08
N ALA A 79 -6.30 -7.26 -14.24
CA ALA A 79 -4.97 -6.83 -14.68
C ALA A 79 -5.07 -5.56 -15.51
N LEU A 80 -4.30 -4.55 -15.16
CA LEU A 80 -4.23 -3.27 -15.88
C LEU A 80 -2.77 -2.84 -16.04
N PRO A 81 -2.42 -2.10 -17.09
CA PRO A 81 -1.01 -1.85 -17.42
C PRO A 81 -0.38 -0.67 -16.66
N SER A 82 -1.16 0.16 -15.98
CA SER A 82 -0.64 1.35 -15.30
C SER A 82 -1.46 1.72 -14.07
N LEU A 83 -0.85 2.51 -13.18
CA LEU A 83 -1.56 3.10 -12.03
C LEU A 83 -2.68 4.03 -12.51
N ALA A 84 -2.45 4.83 -13.55
CA ALA A 84 -3.47 5.73 -14.08
C ALA A 84 -4.71 4.97 -14.54
N GLN A 85 -4.54 3.85 -15.24
CA GLN A 85 -5.66 3.02 -15.66
C GLN A 85 -6.34 2.29 -14.49
N ALA A 86 -5.57 1.88 -13.49
CA ALA A 86 -6.12 1.30 -12.27
C ALA A 86 -7.01 2.30 -11.52
N LEU A 87 -6.57 3.54 -11.36
CA LEU A 87 -7.35 4.60 -10.73
C LEU A 87 -8.61 4.94 -11.54
N ALA A 88 -8.50 5.01 -12.86
CA ALA A 88 -9.65 5.23 -13.73
C ALA A 88 -10.68 4.10 -13.63
N PHE A 89 -10.23 2.87 -13.52
CA PHE A 89 -11.10 1.70 -13.31
C PHE A 89 -11.90 1.81 -12.00
N CYS A 90 -11.34 2.44 -10.98
CA CYS A 90 -11.96 2.62 -9.66
C CYS A 90 -12.80 3.91 -9.54
N HIS A 91 -13.09 4.61 -10.63
CA HIS A 91 -13.70 5.96 -10.59
C HIS A 91 -15.03 6.03 -9.81
N ALA A 92 -15.79 4.93 -9.74
CA ALA A 92 -17.04 4.88 -9.00
C ALA A 92 -16.84 4.64 -7.50
N SER A 93 -15.64 4.31 -7.06
CA SER A 93 -15.32 4.12 -5.65
C SER A 93 -14.91 5.44 -5.01
N SER A 94 -15.39 5.70 -3.79
CA SER A 94 -15.01 6.91 -3.06
C SER A 94 -13.60 6.81 -2.45
N GLU A 95 -13.04 5.60 -2.38
CA GLU A 95 -11.77 5.33 -1.73
C GLU A 95 -11.09 4.13 -2.39
N VAL A 96 -9.77 4.18 -2.53
CA VAL A 96 -8.95 3.06 -3.00
C VAL A 96 -7.69 2.95 -2.16
N TRP A 97 -7.14 1.74 -2.06
CA TRP A 97 -5.95 1.43 -1.27
C TRP A 97 -4.84 0.87 -2.14
N VAL A 98 -3.69 1.54 -2.15
CA VAL A 98 -2.47 1.08 -2.81
C VAL A 98 -1.66 0.26 -1.79
N ILE A 99 -1.44 -1.00 -2.09
CA ILE A 99 -0.90 -1.97 -1.13
C ILE A 99 0.51 -2.48 -1.48
N GLY A 100 1.13 -1.94 -2.51
CA GLY A 100 2.55 -2.22 -2.83
C GLY A 100 2.77 -2.71 -4.25
N GLY A 101 3.97 -3.01 -4.65
CA GLY A 101 5.20 -2.81 -3.85
C GLY A 101 5.84 -1.43 -3.96
N ALA A 102 7.15 -1.39 -3.72
CA ALA A 102 7.92 -0.15 -3.64
C ALA A 102 7.73 0.77 -4.86
N GLN A 103 7.75 0.23 -6.07
CA GLN A 103 7.56 1.02 -7.29
C GLN A 103 6.15 1.62 -7.38
N ILE A 104 5.13 0.86 -7.01
CA ILE A 104 3.75 1.32 -7.05
C ILE A 104 3.52 2.39 -5.97
N TYR A 105 4.08 2.22 -4.78
CA TYR A 105 4.05 3.27 -3.74
C TYR A 105 4.71 4.56 -4.22
N ALA A 106 5.86 4.49 -4.86
CA ALA A 106 6.57 5.66 -5.38
C ALA A 106 5.74 6.42 -6.43
N LEU A 107 5.05 5.69 -7.32
CA LEU A 107 4.18 6.29 -8.32
C LEU A 107 2.92 6.92 -7.70
N ALA A 108 2.37 6.31 -6.66
CA ALA A 108 1.14 6.75 -6.02
C ALA A 108 1.35 7.87 -4.99
N GLU A 109 2.55 7.99 -4.41
CA GLU A 109 2.84 8.95 -3.33
C GLU A 109 2.44 10.39 -3.69
N PRO A 110 2.79 10.95 -4.86
CA PRO A 110 2.40 12.32 -5.19
C PRO A 110 0.89 12.49 -5.41
N LEU A 111 0.16 11.42 -5.67
CA LEU A 111 -1.28 11.44 -5.94
C LEU A 111 -2.12 11.11 -4.69
N ALA A 112 -1.52 10.56 -3.66
CA ALA A 112 -2.22 10.04 -2.51
C ALA A 112 -2.63 11.16 -1.52
N HIS A 113 -3.75 10.93 -0.83
CA HIS A 113 -4.31 11.83 0.16
C HIS A 113 -3.97 11.41 1.59
N ARG A 114 -3.81 10.10 1.80
CA ARG A 114 -3.62 9.48 3.11
C ARG A 114 -2.60 8.37 3.02
N ALA A 115 -1.77 8.22 4.04
CA ALA A 115 -0.91 7.08 4.22
C ALA A 115 -1.08 6.52 5.63
N GLU A 116 -1.43 5.23 5.71
CA GLU A 116 -1.47 4.47 6.96
C GLU A 116 -0.20 3.65 7.03
N VAL A 117 0.70 4.05 7.91
CA VAL A 117 2.04 3.50 8.02
C VAL A 117 2.21 2.81 9.37
N THR A 118 2.56 1.53 9.34
CA THR A 118 3.00 0.82 10.54
C THR A 118 4.49 0.98 10.66
N GLU A 119 4.94 1.77 11.63
CA GLU A 119 6.36 2.03 11.90
C GLU A 119 6.87 1.04 12.94
N ILE A 120 7.74 0.12 12.53
CA ILE A 120 8.33 -0.90 13.38
C ILE A 120 9.64 -0.35 13.96
N GLN A 121 9.78 -0.38 15.28
CA GLN A 121 10.93 0.18 16.01
C GLN A 121 12.11 -0.80 16.05
N HIS A 122 12.48 -1.33 14.89
CA HIS A 122 13.57 -2.24 14.70
C HIS A 122 14.05 -2.20 13.25
N ASP A 123 15.37 -2.33 13.05
CA ASP A 123 15.95 -2.46 11.72
C ASP A 123 15.84 -3.91 11.24
N PHE A 124 15.59 -4.09 9.96
CA PHE A 124 15.58 -5.40 9.30
C PHE A 124 16.40 -5.34 8.03
N ASP A 125 17.04 -6.43 7.67
CA ASP A 125 17.64 -6.60 6.36
C ASP A 125 16.55 -6.73 5.31
N GLY A 126 16.74 -6.09 4.17
CA GLY A 126 15.79 -6.16 3.09
C GLY A 126 16.29 -5.54 1.80
N ASP A 127 15.51 -5.74 0.74
CA ASP A 127 15.80 -5.29 -0.63
C ASP A 127 14.73 -4.37 -1.21
N ALA A 128 13.61 -4.21 -0.52
CA ALA A 128 12.55 -3.26 -0.88
C ALA A 128 12.37 -2.23 0.24
N PHE A 129 12.18 -0.97 -0.15
CA PHE A 129 12.14 0.17 0.77
C PHE A 129 10.87 0.97 0.61
N ALA A 130 10.42 1.58 1.71
CA ALA A 130 9.26 2.45 1.75
C ALA A 130 9.45 3.68 0.85
N PRO A 131 8.36 4.24 0.31
CA PRO A 131 8.44 5.53 -0.36
C PRO A 131 8.86 6.61 0.64
N VAL A 132 9.57 7.61 0.15
CA VAL A 132 9.83 8.82 0.92
C VAL A 132 8.60 9.70 0.82
N LEU A 133 7.93 9.93 1.95
CA LEU A 133 6.83 10.87 2.01
C LEU A 133 7.39 12.29 1.91
N GLY A 134 6.94 13.04 0.89
CA GLY A 134 7.42 14.39 0.62
C GLY A 134 7.02 15.40 1.71
N PRO A 135 7.48 16.66 1.61
CA PRO A 135 7.29 17.67 2.66
C PRO A 135 5.84 18.12 2.84
N ALA A 136 4.95 17.80 1.90
CA ALA A 136 3.53 18.11 2.01
C ALA A 136 2.77 17.16 2.95
N TRP A 137 3.37 16.04 3.32
CA TRP A 137 2.76 15.08 4.23
C TRP A 137 2.87 15.56 5.68
N VAL A 138 1.79 15.42 6.43
CA VAL A 138 1.69 15.82 7.84
C VAL A 138 1.19 14.64 8.65
N GLU A 139 1.87 14.32 9.74
CA GLU A 139 1.41 13.33 10.71
C GLU A 139 0.15 13.84 11.40
N ALA A 140 -0.94 13.04 11.34
CA ALA A 140 -2.23 13.40 11.90
C ALA A 140 -2.59 12.59 13.15
N GLY A 141 -1.97 11.41 13.32
CA GLY A 141 -2.22 10.57 14.50
C GLY A 141 -1.17 9.49 14.63
N ARG A 142 -0.96 9.05 15.88
CA ARG A 142 0.01 8.00 16.20
C ARG A 142 -0.49 7.17 17.36
N GLU A 143 -0.44 5.85 17.22
CA GLU A 143 -0.79 4.91 18.27
C GLU A 143 0.38 3.95 18.49
N ASP A 144 1.05 4.07 19.63
CA ASP A 144 2.19 3.23 19.99
C ASP A 144 1.69 1.90 20.58
N ARG A 145 2.28 0.81 20.14
CA ARG A 145 1.95 -0.54 20.58
C ARG A 145 3.18 -1.41 20.76
N VAL A 146 2.99 -2.55 21.43
CA VAL A 146 3.98 -3.63 21.53
C VAL A 146 3.28 -4.91 21.14
N SER A 147 3.89 -5.68 20.23
CA SER A 147 3.36 -6.98 19.82
C SER A 147 3.42 -8.01 20.94
N ALA A 148 2.68 -9.10 20.78
CA ALA A 148 2.70 -10.22 21.72
C ALA A 148 4.10 -10.79 21.94
N LYS A 149 5.00 -10.67 20.95
CA LYS A 149 6.40 -11.11 21.03
C LYS A 149 7.39 -10.01 21.42
N GLY A 150 6.91 -8.83 21.84
CA GLY A 150 7.76 -7.75 22.35
C GLY A 150 8.29 -6.79 21.28
N LEU A 151 7.83 -6.85 20.04
CA LEU A 151 8.21 -5.92 18.99
C LEU A 151 7.43 -4.62 19.13
N ALA A 152 8.13 -3.50 19.38
CA ALA A 152 7.50 -2.19 19.46
C ALA A 152 7.19 -1.66 18.05
N PHE A 153 6.00 -1.12 17.87
CA PHE A 153 5.55 -0.53 16.61
C PHE A 153 4.50 0.55 16.86
N SER A 154 4.23 1.36 15.84
CA SER A 154 3.22 2.42 15.90
C SER A 154 2.36 2.38 14.64
N PHE A 155 1.05 2.56 14.80
CA PHE A 155 0.17 2.89 13.69
C PHE A 155 0.13 4.40 13.53
N VAL A 156 0.59 4.90 12.38
CA VAL A 156 0.73 6.33 12.11
C VAL A 156 -0.10 6.70 10.88
N THR A 157 -0.92 7.74 11.03
CA THR A 157 -1.71 8.30 9.94
C THR A 157 -1.06 9.59 9.47
N TYR A 158 -0.81 9.68 8.17
CA TYR A 158 -0.33 10.88 7.49
C TYR A 158 -1.36 11.35 6.46
N TYR A 159 -1.47 12.65 6.29
CA TYR A 159 -2.28 13.27 5.24
C TYR A 159 -1.47 14.25 4.42
N GLN A 160 -1.83 14.38 3.16
CA GLN A 160 -1.41 15.49 2.31
C GLN A 160 -2.57 15.96 1.44
N HIS A 161 -2.48 17.20 0.97
CA HIS A 161 -3.28 17.69 -0.14
C HIS A 161 -2.44 17.52 -1.41
N PRO A 162 -2.78 16.59 -2.32
CA PRO A 162 -2.06 16.44 -3.57
C PRO A 162 -2.12 17.74 -4.35
N LYS A 163 -1.02 18.11 -5.01
CA LYS A 163 -1.03 19.26 -5.92
C LYS A 163 -2.08 19.00 -6.98
N SER A 164 -3.07 19.91 -7.09
CA SER A 164 -3.94 19.90 -8.24
C SER A 164 -3.06 20.04 -9.48
N THR A 165 -3.21 19.16 -10.44
CA THR A 165 -2.71 19.36 -11.79
C THR A 165 -3.52 20.53 -12.36
N ASN A 166 -3.12 21.75 -12.07
CA ASN A 166 -3.57 22.90 -12.81
C ASN A 166 -3.01 22.72 -14.22
N ASN A 167 -3.82 22.11 -15.06
CA ASN A 167 -3.64 22.20 -16.49
C ASN A 167 -3.97 23.64 -16.88
N THR A 168 -3.01 24.55 -16.69
CA THR A 168 -3.06 25.84 -17.34
C THR A 168 -2.68 25.58 -18.80
N GLY A 169 -3.66 25.05 -19.53
CA GLY A 169 -3.63 25.12 -20.97
C GLY A 169 -3.78 26.58 -21.37
N ASN A 170 -2.72 27.11 -21.96
CA ASN A 170 -2.75 28.16 -22.93
C ASN A 170 -2.26 27.58 -24.24
#